data_a9daaa32e86072c91d4f6cd2d0c82ae6
#
_entry.id   a9daaa32e86072c91d4f6cd2d0c82ae6
#
_cell.length_a   1.000
_cell.length_b   1.000
_cell.length_c   1.000
_cell.angle_alpha   90.00
_cell.angle_beta   90.00
_cell.angle_gamma   90.00
#
_symmetry.space_group_name_H-M   'P 1'
#
loop_
_entity.id
_entity.type
_entity.pdbx_description
1 polymer ?
#
loop_
_entity_poly.entity_id
_entity_poly.type
_entity_poly.pdbx_seq_one_letter_code
_entity_poly.pdbx_strand_id
1 'polypeptide(L)'
;ERISINCMTKRTPVRDCGETIAPGESARPFARSVVSAALSRASSVELQPSLDAVGTPASGGHWVVVDLETTGLGAGAEITEIGAVRVRDGAVVDEFSSLVKPSRPIPPFITSLTGITPAMVAEADPIASVLERFMEWSGLGASDSPVLVAHNASFDVGFLRRAARACARPWPRVRVVDTLALARLALPRPLVRNHKLGTVASYFGTATVPEHRALGDARATAEILLGFIDLLAAAGATDVEDLIVLTDQAPARRPSTPDFVADLPTSPGVYHFIDTAGDTLYVGSASSLRSRVGSYYTKGEKRPKVQRMV
;
A
#
# COMPACT_ATOMS: atom_id res chain seq x y z
N GLU A 1 -1.65 -18.12 -2.16
CA GLU A 1 -1.18 -19.42 -1.62
C GLU A 1 -1.50 -19.46 -0.12
N ARG A 2 -2.25 -20.49 0.32
CA ARG A 2 -2.51 -20.70 1.74
C ARG A 2 -1.39 -21.56 2.30
N ILE A 3 -0.65 -21.01 3.26
CA ILE A 3 0.25 -21.81 4.10
C ILE A 3 -0.53 -22.12 5.37
N SER A 4 -0.86 -23.40 5.59
CA SER A 4 -1.44 -23.87 6.85
C SER A 4 -0.32 -24.45 7.70
N ILE A 5 -0.10 -23.86 8.88
CA ILE A 5 0.90 -24.35 9.83
C ILE A 5 0.16 -24.86 11.05
N ASN A 6 0.19 -26.17 11.24
CA ASN A 6 -0.38 -26.80 12.42
C ASN A 6 0.71 -26.89 13.50
N CYS A 7 0.61 -26.09 14.55
CA CYS A 7 1.55 -26.06 15.66
C CYS A 7 0.89 -26.64 16.91
N MET A 8 1.35 -27.80 17.36
CA MET A 8 1.00 -28.31 18.68
C MET A 8 1.98 -27.72 19.71
N THR A 9 1.56 -26.65 20.40
CA THR A 9 2.26 -26.17 21.60
C THR A 9 1.24 -25.87 22.70
N LYS A 10 1.59 -26.22 23.93
CA LYS A 10 0.82 -25.91 25.15
C LYS A 10 0.74 -24.40 25.34
N ARG A 11 -0.48 -23.87 25.47
CA ARG A 11 -0.75 -22.44 25.67
C ARG A 11 -0.36 -21.99 27.06
N THR A 12 0.40 -20.90 27.13
CA THR A 12 0.44 -19.98 28.29
C THR A 12 -0.12 -18.64 27.83
N PRO A 13 -0.97 -17.95 28.61
CA PRO A 13 -1.59 -16.72 28.17
C PRO A 13 -0.61 -15.54 28.18
N VAL A 14 -0.53 -14.80 27.08
CA VAL A 14 0.21 -13.55 26.96
C VAL A 14 -0.69 -12.42 27.41
N ARG A 15 -0.21 -11.61 28.36
CA ARG A 15 -0.84 -10.37 28.79
C ARG A 15 -0.77 -9.32 27.69
N ASP A 16 -1.91 -8.71 27.46
CA ASP A 16 -2.10 -7.56 26.57
C ASP A 16 -1.43 -6.32 27.19
N CYS A 17 -0.45 -5.74 26.51
CA CYS A 17 0.11 -4.44 26.83
C CYS A 17 -0.23 -3.51 25.67
N GLY A 18 -1.47 -3.03 25.65
CA GLY A 18 -1.91 -1.97 24.75
C GLY A 18 -1.65 -0.60 25.37
N GLU A 19 -0.59 0.07 24.96
CA GLU A 19 -0.50 1.53 25.01
C GLU A 19 -0.16 2.06 23.64
N THR A 20 -1.16 2.64 22.99
CA THR A 20 -0.99 3.42 21.77
C THR A 20 -0.48 4.80 22.20
N ILE A 21 0.79 5.09 21.90
CA ILE A 21 1.34 6.43 22.10
C ILE A 21 0.71 7.33 21.04
N ALA A 22 -0.03 8.34 21.47
CA ALA A 22 -0.58 9.38 20.60
C ALA A 22 0.54 10.06 19.77
N PRO A 23 0.22 10.61 18.56
CA PRO A 23 1.21 11.27 17.72
C PRO A 23 1.74 12.51 18.41
N GLY A 24 2.77 12.34 19.22
CA GLY A 24 3.39 13.35 20.04
C GLY A 24 4.71 13.85 19.45
N GLU A 25 5.20 14.97 19.96
CA GLU A 25 6.45 15.66 19.61
C GLU A 25 7.69 14.77 19.46
N SER A 26 7.69 13.54 19.99
CA SER A 26 8.83 12.60 19.92
C SER A 26 9.10 12.01 18.52
N ALA A 27 8.11 11.97 17.62
CA ALA A 27 8.30 11.47 16.25
C ALA A 27 8.96 12.50 15.31
N ARG A 28 8.76 13.79 15.58
CA ARG A 28 9.27 14.89 14.75
C ARG A 28 10.80 14.93 14.61
N PRO A 29 11.60 14.74 15.69
CA PRO A 29 13.06 14.76 15.55
C PRO A 29 13.61 13.62 14.70
N PHE A 30 13.01 12.44 14.78
CA PHE A 30 13.40 11.27 13.99
C PHE A 30 13.06 11.45 12.51
N ALA A 31 11.83 11.85 12.20
CA ALA A 31 11.40 12.14 10.84
C ALA A 31 12.30 13.20 10.21
N ARG A 32 12.66 14.25 10.95
CA ARG A 32 13.55 15.31 10.50
C ARG A 32 14.92 14.78 10.07
N SER A 33 15.55 13.94 10.88
CA SER A 33 16.87 13.34 10.57
C SER A 33 16.82 12.45 9.33
N VAL A 34 15.81 11.59 9.19
CA VAL A 34 15.68 10.65 8.07
C VAL A 34 15.34 11.35 6.77
N VAL A 35 14.42 12.31 6.81
CA VAL A 35 14.00 13.11 5.64
C VAL A 35 15.16 13.98 5.16
N SER A 36 15.86 14.67 6.05
CA SER A 36 17.04 15.48 5.69
C SER A 36 18.12 14.63 5.01
N ALA A 37 18.40 13.42 5.51
CA ALA A 37 19.35 12.50 4.91
C ALA A 37 18.88 11.95 3.55
N ALA A 38 17.58 11.80 3.35
CA ALA A 38 17.01 11.35 2.06
C ALA A 38 17.07 12.48 1.03
N LEU A 39 16.65 13.69 1.37
CA LEU A 39 16.73 14.86 0.50
C LEU A 39 18.18 15.21 0.13
N SER A 40 19.12 15.12 1.07
CA SER A 40 20.55 15.33 0.77
C SER A 40 21.12 14.34 -0.22
N ARG A 41 20.63 13.09 -0.26
CA ARG A 41 21.01 12.08 -1.28
C ARG A 41 20.43 12.39 -2.65
N ALA A 42 19.25 12.99 -2.72
CA ALA A 42 18.63 13.42 -3.97
C ALA A 42 19.37 14.60 -4.59
N SER A 43 19.82 15.53 -3.76
CA SER A 43 20.57 16.73 -4.18
C SER A 43 21.96 16.44 -4.76
N SER A 44 22.46 15.20 -4.65
CA SER A 44 23.74 14.79 -5.27
C SER A 44 23.64 14.54 -6.79
N VAL A 45 22.44 14.57 -7.38
CA VAL A 45 22.26 14.75 -8.81
C VAL A 45 22.28 16.25 -9.06
N GLU A 46 23.34 16.77 -9.69
CA GLU A 46 23.49 18.18 -10.07
C GLU A 46 22.29 18.64 -10.93
N LEU A 47 21.23 19.05 -10.27
CA LEU A 47 20.24 19.94 -10.83
C LEU A 47 20.67 21.35 -10.42
N GLN A 48 21.26 22.09 -11.36
CA GLN A 48 21.34 23.56 -11.18
C GLN A 48 19.89 24.03 -10.99
N PRO A 49 19.52 24.57 -9.82
CA PRO A 49 18.21 25.18 -9.67
C PRO A 49 18.21 26.39 -10.60
N SER A 50 17.35 26.38 -11.64
CA SER A 50 16.97 27.63 -12.28
C SER A 50 16.24 28.44 -11.20
N LEU A 51 16.56 29.72 -11.09
CA LEU A 51 15.95 30.66 -10.12
C LEU A 51 14.41 30.78 -10.27
N ASP A 52 13.82 30.13 -11.26
CA ASP A 52 12.39 30.11 -11.56
C ASP A 52 11.67 28.83 -11.10
N ALA A 53 12.36 27.88 -10.48
CA ALA A 53 11.75 26.65 -9.97
C ALA A 53 11.33 26.84 -8.49
N VAL A 54 10.37 27.72 -8.25
CA VAL A 54 9.59 27.63 -7.01
C VAL A 54 8.71 26.40 -7.17
N GLY A 55 9.03 25.30 -6.44
CA GLY A 55 8.24 24.09 -6.44
C GLY A 55 6.79 24.36 -6.04
N THR A 56 5.86 23.54 -6.48
CA THR A 56 4.47 23.65 -6.00
C THR A 56 4.45 23.20 -4.52
N PRO A 57 4.04 24.09 -3.57
CA PRO A 57 3.91 23.67 -2.19
C PRO A 57 3.03 22.43 -2.05
N ALA A 58 3.45 21.45 -1.29
CA ALA A 58 2.71 20.21 -1.12
C ALA A 58 1.32 20.45 -0.51
N SER A 59 1.18 21.47 0.36
CA SER A 59 -0.10 21.89 0.94
C SER A 59 -1.09 22.43 -0.09
N GLY A 60 -0.62 23.10 -1.17
CA GLY A 60 -1.41 23.56 -2.30
C GLY A 60 -1.44 22.57 -3.47
N GLY A 61 -0.93 21.37 -3.28
CA GLY A 61 -0.85 20.36 -4.34
C GLY A 61 -2.22 19.89 -4.83
N HIS A 62 -2.23 19.47 -6.09
CA HIS A 62 -3.40 18.82 -6.71
C HIS A 62 -3.18 17.29 -6.72
N TRP A 63 -3.97 16.58 -5.93
CA TRP A 63 -3.82 15.15 -5.69
C TRP A 63 -5.09 14.38 -6.10
N VAL A 64 -4.91 13.21 -6.68
CA VAL A 64 -5.95 12.19 -6.84
C VAL A 64 -5.53 10.98 -6.03
N VAL A 65 -6.23 10.73 -4.94
CA VAL A 65 -5.98 9.59 -4.05
C VAL A 65 -6.90 8.47 -4.46
N VAL A 66 -6.36 7.31 -4.79
CA VAL A 66 -7.11 6.16 -5.30
C VAL A 66 -6.88 4.94 -4.44
N ASP A 67 -7.90 4.13 -4.30
CA ASP A 67 -7.85 2.77 -3.77
C ASP A 67 -8.71 1.85 -4.62
N LEU A 68 -8.35 0.58 -4.73
CA LEU A 68 -9.03 -0.40 -5.57
C LEU A 68 -9.37 -1.66 -4.78
N GLU A 69 -10.60 -2.14 -4.94
CA GLU A 69 -10.93 -3.51 -4.59
C GLU A 69 -10.85 -4.41 -5.82
N THR A 70 -10.41 -5.64 -5.61
CA THR A 70 -10.10 -6.57 -6.71
C THR A 70 -10.55 -7.99 -6.38
N THR A 71 -10.65 -8.84 -7.39
CA THR A 71 -10.94 -10.28 -7.20
C THR A 71 -9.77 -11.07 -6.60
N GLY A 72 -8.63 -10.42 -6.33
CA GLY A 72 -7.43 -11.02 -5.73
C GLY A 72 -6.14 -10.32 -6.16
N LEU A 73 -5.00 -10.97 -5.90
CA LEU A 73 -3.66 -10.37 -6.12
C LEU A 73 -2.97 -10.86 -7.40
N GLY A 74 -3.46 -11.94 -8.02
CA GLY A 74 -2.79 -12.62 -9.13
C GLY A 74 -2.88 -11.85 -10.46
N ALA A 75 -2.10 -12.31 -11.45
CA ALA A 75 -2.08 -11.71 -12.80
C ALA A 75 -3.45 -11.73 -13.52
N GLY A 76 -4.33 -12.67 -13.16
CA GLY A 76 -5.71 -12.75 -13.69
C GLY A 76 -6.76 -12.09 -12.81
N ALA A 77 -6.37 -11.38 -11.74
CA ALA A 77 -7.31 -10.66 -10.91
C ALA A 77 -7.80 -9.38 -11.60
N GLU A 78 -9.05 -9.03 -11.35
CA GLU A 78 -9.77 -7.92 -11.97
C GLU A 78 -10.23 -6.91 -10.90
N ILE A 79 -10.41 -5.66 -11.30
CA ILE A 79 -10.95 -4.62 -10.43
C ILE A 79 -12.43 -4.89 -10.20
N THR A 80 -12.89 -4.75 -8.96
CA THR A 80 -14.30 -4.86 -8.55
C THR A 80 -14.88 -3.53 -8.05
N GLU A 81 -14.04 -2.62 -7.57
CA GLU A 81 -14.43 -1.26 -7.17
C GLU A 81 -13.26 -0.30 -7.41
N ILE A 82 -13.56 0.92 -7.85
CA ILE A 82 -12.64 2.06 -7.88
C ILE A 82 -13.20 3.13 -6.95
N GLY A 83 -12.43 3.49 -5.93
CA GLY A 83 -12.71 4.62 -5.06
C GLY A 83 -11.60 5.64 -5.17
N ALA A 84 -11.94 6.91 -5.31
CA ALA A 84 -10.94 7.96 -5.33
C ALA A 84 -11.47 9.28 -4.76
N VAL A 85 -10.56 10.09 -4.25
CA VAL A 85 -10.86 11.45 -3.80
C VAL A 85 -9.89 12.42 -4.43
N ARG A 86 -10.39 13.61 -4.77
CA ARG A 86 -9.57 14.72 -5.23
C ARG A 86 -9.28 15.66 -4.08
N VAL A 87 -8.01 15.95 -3.86
CA VAL A 87 -7.56 16.88 -2.82
C VAL A 87 -6.93 18.10 -3.48
N ARG A 88 -7.35 19.27 -3.06
CA ARG A 88 -6.77 20.57 -3.41
C ARG A 88 -6.70 21.45 -2.18
N ASP A 89 -5.62 22.20 -2.06
CA ASP A 89 -5.41 23.16 -0.96
C ASP A 89 -5.67 22.52 0.44
N GLY A 90 -5.23 21.28 0.62
CA GLY A 90 -5.38 20.54 1.86
C GLY A 90 -6.80 20.03 2.18
N ALA A 91 -7.74 20.12 1.24
CA ALA A 91 -9.12 19.67 1.42
C ALA A 91 -9.58 18.69 0.34
N VAL A 92 -10.42 17.72 0.73
CA VAL A 92 -11.16 16.88 -0.23
C VAL A 92 -12.23 17.75 -0.92
N VAL A 93 -12.13 17.85 -2.24
CA VAL A 93 -13.03 18.72 -3.03
C VAL A 93 -13.98 17.93 -3.92
N ASP A 94 -13.70 16.66 -4.19
CA ASP A 94 -14.53 15.83 -5.07
C ASP A 94 -14.22 14.34 -4.84
N GLU A 95 -15.15 13.45 -5.20
CA GLU A 95 -15.06 12.02 -4.97
C GLU A 95 -15.55 11.23 -6.18
N PHE A 96 -14.92 10.09 -6.40
CA PHE A 96 -15.32 9.11 -7.40
C PHE A 96 -15.51 7.75 -6.72
N SER A 97 -16.64 7.09 -6.99
CA SER A 97 -16.88 5.73 -6.54
C SER A 97 -17.65 4.97 -7.61
N SER A 98 -17.16 3.81 -7.98
CA SER A 98 -17.85 2.94 -8.92
C SER A 98 -17.51 1.48 -8.69
N LEU A 99 -18.54 0.65 -8.56
CA LEU A 99 -18.40 -0.80 -8.71
C LEU A 99 -18.05 -1.11 -10.17
N VAL A 100 -17.35 -2.21 -10.36
CA VAL A 100 -16.95 -2.74 -11.67
C VAL A 100 -17.39 -4.18 -11.78
N LYS A 101 -18.04 -4.53 -12.89
CA LYS A 101 -18.41 -5.91 -13.19
C LYS A 101 -17.18 -6.70 -13.63
N PRO A 102 -16.69 -7.67 -12.84
CA PRO A 102 -15.59 -8.53 -13.26
C PRO A 102 -16.08 -9.58 -14.27
N SER A 103 -15.18 -10.08 -15.12
CA SER A 103 -15.50 -11.15 -16.06
C SER A 103 -15.55 -12.53 -15.40
N ARG A 104 -14.98 -12.65 -14.20
CA ARG A 104 -14.92 -13.88 -13.41
C ARG A 104 -15.62 -13.72 -12.07
N PRO A 105 -16.11 -14.80 -11.46
CA PRO A 105 -16.71 -14.75 -10.14
C PRO A 105 -15.75 -14.21 -9.08
N ILE A 106 -16.27 -13.42 -8.14
CA ILE A 106 -15.51 -12.94 -6.99
C ILE A 106 -15.31 -14.12 -6.02
N PRO A 107 -14.08 -14.45 -5.63
CA PRO A 107 -13.83 -15.51 -4.66
C PRO A 107 -14.52 -15.23 -3.32
N PRO A 108 -15.12 -16.25 -2.66
CA PRO A 108 -15.87 -16.04 -1.40
C PRO A 108 -15.07 -15.31 -0.31
N PHE A 109 -13.77 -15.57 -0.22
CA PHE A 109 -12.94 -14.91 0.78
C PHE A 109 -12.75 -13.41 0.49
N ILE A 110 -12.72 -13.00 -0.79
CA ILE A 110 -12.69 -11.57 -1.19
C ILE A 110 -14.01 -10.91 -0.81
N THR A 111 -15.15 -11.57 -1.12
CA THR A 111 -16.46 -11.07 -0.68
C THR A 111 -16.52 -10.89 0.85
N SER A 112 -15.95 -11.84 1.62
CA SER A 112 -15.89 -11.71 3.08
C SER A 112 -14.98 -10.58 3.56
N LEU A 113 -13.93 -10.24 2.79
CA LEU A 113 -12.98 -9.20 3.13
C LEU A 113 -13.52 -7.81 2.80
N THR A 114 -14.06 -7.63 1.58
CA THR A 114 -14.45 -6.34 1.02
C THR A 114 -15.93 -6.02 1.21
N GLY A 115 -16.75 -7.02 1.55
CA GLY A 115 -18.20 -6.92 1.54
C GLY A 115 -18.82 -6.83 0.14
N ILE A 116 -18.01 -6.82 -0.94
CA ILE A 116 -18.51 -6.76 -2.31
C ILE A 116 -19.02 -8.14 -2.73
N THR A 117 -20.33 -8.25 -2.91
CA THR A 117 -20.98 -9.49 -3.29
C THR A 117 -21.12 -9.62 -4.82
N PRO A 118 -21.24 -10.84 -5.36
CA PRO A 118 -21.55 -11.04 -6.79
C PRO A 118 -22.81 -10.29 -7.23
N ALA A 119 -23.83 -10.20 -6.38
CA ALA A 119 -25.07 -9.47 -6.68
C ALA A 119 -24.83 -7.95 -6.87
N MET A 120 -23.94 -7.35 -6.05
CA MET A 120 -23.62 -5.91 -6.16
C MET A 120 -22.96 -5.56 -7.50
N VAL A 121 -22.12 -6.45 -8.04
CA VAL A 121 -21.40 -6.20 -9.28
C VAL A 121 -22.12 -6.73 -10.53
N ALA A 122 -23.22 -7.46 -10.36
CA ALA A 122 -23.96 -8.05 -11.49
C ALA A 122 -24.47 -6.98 -12.47
N GLU A 123 -24.97 -5.88 -11.93
CA GLU A 123 -25.52 -4.75 -12.67
C GLU A 123 -24.51 -3.57 -12.82
N ALA A 124 -23.27 -3.75 -12.33
CA ALA A 124 -22.23 -2.75 -12.47
C ALA A 124 -21.73 -2.66 -13.92
N ASP A 125 -21.20 -1.49 -14.27
CA ASP A 125 -20.61 -1.27 -15.58
C ASP A 125 -19.32 -2.08 -15.78
N PRO A 126 -18.99 -2.46 -17.02
CA PRO A 126 -17.71 -3.08 -17.32
C PRO A 126 -16.55 -2.10 -17.11
N ILE A 127 -15.36 -2.66 -16.86
CA ILE A 127 -14.15 -1.87 -16.58
C ILE A 127 -13.86 -0.79 -17.64
N ALA A 128 -14.17 -1.02 -18.91
CA ALA A 128 -13.93 -0.06 -19.99
C ALA A 128 -14.67 1.27 -19.76
N SER A 129 -15.95 1.20 -19.38
CA SER A 129 -16.78 2.39 -19.12
C SER A 129 -16.39 3.07 -17.80
N VAL A 130 -16.12 2.26 -16.76
CA VAL A 130 -15.73 2.82 -15.45
C VAL A 130 -14.37 3.51 -15.53
N LEU A 131 -13.40 2.88 -16.22
CA LEU A 131 -12.07 3.45 -16.40
C LEU A 131 -12.12 4.75 -17.21
N GLU A 132 -12.97 4.84 -18.23
CA GLU A 132 -13.16 6.06 -19.00
C GLU A 132 -13.62 7.21 -18.12
N ARG A 133 -14.70 7.00 -17.36
CA ARG A 133 -15.21 8.01 -16.40
C ARG A 133 -14.18 8.37 -15.33
N PHE A 134 -13.44 7.37 -14.84
CA PHE A 134 -12.36 7.62 -13.87
C PHE A 134 -11.25 8.49 -14.46
N MET A 135 -10.79 8.18 -15.67
CA MET A 135 -9.73 8.95 -16.34
C MET A 135 -10.18 10.39 -16.64
N GLU A 136 -11.41 10.59 -17.08
CA GLU A 136 -11.99 11.91 -17.30
C GLU A 136 -12.11 12.69 -15.97
N TRP A 137 -12.72 12.05 -14.95
CA TRP A 137 -12.87 12.65 -13.63
C TRP A 137 -11.52 12.97 -12.99
N SER A 138 -10.56 12.07 -13.05
CA SER A 138 -9.26 12.25 -12.40
C SER A 138 -8.41 13.36 -13.02
N GLY A 139 -8.57 13.65 -14.31
CA GLY A 139 -7.73 14.59 -15.05
C GLY A 139 -6.29 14.10 -15.27
N LEU A 140 -6.02 12.81 -15.03
CA LEU A 140 -4.69 12.23 -15.24
C LEU A 140 -4.28 12.31 -16.71
N GLY A 141 -3.09 12.85 -16.96
CA GLY A 141 -2.56 13.04 -18.33
C GLY A 141 -2.91 14.37 -18.98
N ALA A 142 -3.67 15.24 -18.30
CA ALA A 142 -3.85 16.64 -18.72
C ALA A 142 -2.56 17.45 -18.54
N SER A 143 -2.51 18.66 -19.10
CA SER A 143 -1.36 19.57 -18.95
C SER A 143 -1.09 19.94 -17.49
N ASP A 144 -2.16 20.11 -16.68
CA ASP A 144 -2.10 20.28 -15.22
C ASP A 144 -2.54 18.98 -14.51
N SER A 145 -1.82 17.89 -14.84
CA SER A 145 -2.15 16.58 -14.31
C SER A 145 -1.91 16.50 -12.80
N PRO A 146 -2.88 16.02 -12.01
CA PRO A 146 -2.68 15.80 -10.61
C PRO A 146 -1.61 14.73 -10.34
N VAL A 147 -1.11 14.70 -9.12
CA VAL A 147 -0.28 13.60 -8.63
C VAL A 147 -1.22 12.47 -8.16
N LEU A 148 -0.97 11.27 -8.65
CA LEU A 148 -1.71 10.08 -8.22
C LEU A 148 -1.13 9.58 -6.90
N VAL A 149 -2.00 9.31 -5.94
CA VAL A 149 -1.62 8.86 -4.60
C VAL A 149 -2.34 7.55 -4.27
N ALA A 150 -1.64 6.61 -3.68
CA ALA A 150 -2.25 5.41 -3.11
C ALA A 150 -1.41 4.85 -1.95
N HIS A 151 -2.01 3.96 -1.16
CA HIS A 151 -1.29 3.23 -0.12
C HIS A 151 -0.82 1.87 -0.63
N ASN A 152 0.46 1.76 -1.02
CA ASN A 152 1.04 0.70 -1.85
C ASN A 152 0.74 0.90 -3.34
N ALA A 153 1.05 2.08 -3.83
CA ALA A 153 0.69 2.58 -5.16
C ALA A 153 1.07 1.65 -6.33
N SER A 154 2.10 0.81 -6.16
CA SER A 154 2.46 -0.20 -7.17
C SER A 154 1.33 -1.19 -7.46
N PHE A 155 0.46 -1.46 -6.49
CA PHE A 155 -0.71 -2.32 -6.64
C PHE A 155 -1.77 -1.62 -7.49
N ASP A 156 -2.27 -0.47 -7.04
CA ASP A 156 -3.37 0.25 -7.69
C ASP A 156 -3.00 0.72 -9.09
N VAL A 157 -1.85 1.36 -9.24
CA VAL A 157 -1.31 1.78 -10.55
C VAL A 157 -1.10 0.58 -11.47
N GLY A 158 -0.65 -0.56 -10.93
CA GLY A 158 -0.50 -1.80 -11.68
C GLY A 158 -1.81 -2.32 -12.25
N PHE A 159 -2.89 -2.31 -11.45
CA PHE A 159 -4.23 -2.71 -11.88
C PHE A 159 -4.80 -1.74 -12.91
N LEU A 160 -4.74 -0.43 -12.67
CA LEU A 160 -5.24 0.60 -13.60
C LEU A 160 -4.51 0.52 -14.96
N ARG A 161 -3.19 0.35 -14.98
CA ARG A 161 -2.40 0.15 -16.20
C ARG A 161 -2.81 -1.12 -16.96
N ARG A 162 -3.04 -2.23 -16.25
CA ARG A 162 -3.51 -3.47 -16.88
C ARG A 162 -4.90 -3.30 -17.47
N ALA A 163 -5.81 -2.65 -16.75
CA ALA A 163 -7.15 -2.34 -17.24
C ALA A 163 -7.11 -1.44 -18.47
N ALA A 164 -6.32 -0.37 -18.47
CA ALA A 164 -6.14 0.51 -19.63
C ALA A 164 -5.63 -0.26 -20.85
N ARG A 165 -4.62 -1.11 -20.65
CA ARG A 165 -4.08 -1.95 -21.72
C ARG A 165 -5.12 -2.94 -22.27
N ALA A 166 -5.90 -3.57 -21.39
CA ALA A 166 -6.96 -4.50 -21.81
C ALA A 166 -8.07 -3.80 -22.60
N CYS A 167 -8.32 -2.52 -22.31
CA CYS A 167 -9.27 -1.67 -23.05
C CYS A 167 -8.64 -0.96 -24.27
N ALA A 168 -7.42 -1.32 -24.67
CA ALA A 168 -6.66 -0.68 -25.76
C ALA A 168 -6.51 0.85 -25.59
N ARG A 169 -6.47 1.33 -24.34
CA ARG A 169 -6.29 2.75 -24.00
C ARG A 169 -4.84 3.02 -23.58
N PRO A 170 -4.23 4.13 -24.02
CA PRO A 170 -2.92 4.52 -23.53
C PRO A 170 -3.02 4.90 -22.05
N TRP A 171 -2.03 4.47 -21.26
CA TRP A 171 -1.88 4.96 -19.89
C TRP A 171 -1.00 6.21 -19.90
N PRO A 172 -1.43 7.32 -19.30
CA PRO A 172 -0.63 8.53 -19.29
C PRO A 172 0.62 8.40 -18.42
N ARG A 173 1.57 9.29 -18.62
CA ARG A 173 2.66 9.48 -17.66
C ARG A 173 2.11 10.21 -16.44
N VAL A 174 2.09 9.54 -15.30
CA VAL A 174 1.60 10.11 -14.04
C VAL A 174 2.73 10.20 -13.03
N ARG A 175 2.78 11.28 -12.26
CA ARG A 175 3.57 11.37 -11.05
C ARG A 175 2.84 10.60 -9.95
N VAL A 176 3.56 9.88 -9.11
CA VAL A 176 2.95 9.00 -8.09
C VAL A 176 3.59 9.27 -6.74
N VAL A 177 2.77 9.35 -5.70
CA VAL A 177 3.20 9.33 -4.30
C VAL A 177 2.61 8.08 -3.65
N ASP A 178 3.46 7.29 -3.01
CA ASP A 178 3.09 6.08 -2.27
C ASP A 178 3.15 6.33 -0.76
N THR A 179 1.99 6.45 -0.13
CA THR A 179 1.92 6.70 1.32
C THR A 179 2.49 5.55 2.15
N LEU A 180 2.51 4.30 1.63
CA LEU A 180 3.21 3.18 2.27
C LEU A 180 4.74 3.39 2.23
N ALA A 181 5.26 3.92 1.13
CA ALA A 181 6.67 4.24 1.00
C ALA A 181 7.07 5.35 1.98
N LEU A 182 6.28 6.42 2.05
CA LEU A 182 6.46 7.51 3.03
C LEU A 182 6.36 6.97 4.46
N ALA A 183 5.42 6.09 4.76
CA ALA A 183 5.28 5.48 6.09
C ALA A 183 6.53 4.67 6.48
N ARG A 184 7.08 3.89 5.55
CA ARG A 184 8.32 3.13 5.80
C ARG A 184 9.53 4.03 6.06
N LEU A 185 9.56 5.20 5.43
CA LEU A 185 10.61 6.18 5.59
C LEU A 185 10.47 6.93 6.94
N ALA A 186 9.29 7.49 7.21
CA ALA A 186 9.05 8.45 8.27
C ALA A 186 8.55 7.84 9.59
N LEU A 187 7.97 6.64 9.56
CA LEU A 187 7.38 5.97 10.72
C LEU A 187 8.05 4.62 11.01
N PRO A 188 9.31 4.62 11.53
CA PRO A 188 9.97 3.37 11.88
C PRO A 188 9.33 2.70 13.10
N ARG A 189 9.66 1.44 13.32
CA ARG A 189 9.43 0.80 14.62
C ARG A 189 10.30 1.49 15.69
N PRO A 190 9.82 1.84 16.88
CA PRO A 190 8.57 1.38 17.50
C PRO A 190 7.35 2.31 17.29
N LEU A 191 7.44 3.39 16.49
CA LEU A 191 6.32 4.33 16.32
C LEU A 191 5.05 3.66 15.82
N VAL A 192 5.21 2.71 14.87
CA VAL A 192 4.11 1.90 14.37
C VAL A 192 4.52 0.42 14.33
N ARG A 193 3.58 -0.47 14.64
CA ARG A 193 3.83 -1.93 14.63
C ARG A 193 4.05 -2.47 13.21
N ASN A 194 3.38 -1.89 12.23
CA ASN A 194 3.50 -2.17 10.80
C ASN A 194 3.01 -0.96 10.01
N HIS A 195 3.07 -1.03 8.67
CA HIS A 195 2.67 0.06 7.79
C HIS A 195 1.42 -0.28 6.98
N LYS A 196 0.50 -1.10 7.51
CA LYS A 196 -0.82 -1.32 6.91
C LYS A 196 -1.65 -0.05 7.02
N LEU A 197 -2.57 0.16 6.08
CA LEU A 197 -3.41 1.37 6.01
C LEU A 197 -4.04 1.69 7.38
N GLY A 198 -4.73 0.74 8.01
CA GLY A 198 -5.37 0.96 9.30
C GLY A 198 -4.40 1.31 10.45
N THR A 199 -3.15 0.82 10.40
CA THR A 199 -2.15 1.17 11.42
C THR A 199 -1.64 2.60 11.23
N VAL A 200 -1.42 3.02 9.96
CA VAL A 200 -0.98 4.38 9.63
C VAL A 200 -2.12 5.37 9.86
N ALA A 201 -3.36 5.00 9.53
CA ALA A 201 -4.56 5.76 9.83
C ALA A 201 -4.70 6.02 11.33
N SER A 202 -4.56 4.97 12.15
CA SER A 202 -4.58 5.11 13.62
C SER A 202 -3.45 6.02 14.15
N TYR A 203 -2.26 5.98 13.53
CA TYR A 203 -1.15 6.84 13.92
C TYR A 203 -1.45 8.32 13.69
N PHE A 204 -2.04 8.67 12.54
CA PHE A 204 -2.42 10.04 12.23
C PHE A 204 -3.76 10.47 12.85
N GLY A 205 -4.53 9.53 13.42
CA GLY A 205 -5.84 9.81 13.99
C GLY A 205 -6.86 10.22 12.93
N THR A 206 -6.86 9.53 11.77
CA THR A 206 -7.79 9.83 10.68
C THR A 206 -9.24 9.70 11.16
N ALA A 207 -10.12 10.59 10.67
CA ALA A 207 -11.56 10.52 10.94
C ALA A 207 -12.19 9.31 10.22
N THR A 208 -11.67 8.99 9.03
CA THR A 208 -12.11 7.82 8.25
C THR A 208 -11.37 6.57 8.71
N VAL A 209 -12.12 5.54 9.07
CA VAL A 209 -11.57 4.21 9.41
C VAL A 209 -11.55 3.34 8.16
N PRO A 210 -10.40 2.76 7.76
CA PRO A 210 -10.34 1.83 6.63
C PRO A 210 -11.16 0.57 6.86
N GLU A 211 -11.97 0.18 5.87
CA GLU A 211 -12.93 -0.93 5.97
C GLU A 211 -12.90 -1.90 4.77
N HIS A 212 -11.85 -1.87 3.96
CA HIS A 212 -11.78 -2.62 2.70
C HIS A 212 -12.92 -2.26 1.74
N ARG A 213 -13.20 -0.97 1.61
CA ARG A 213 -14.06 -0.37 0.60
C ARG A 213 -13.30 0.77 -0.04
N ALA A 214 -13.21 0.72 -1.35
CA ALA A 214 -12.29 1.57 -2.10
C ALA A 214 -12.45 3.08 -1.80
N LEU A 215 -13.66 3.62 -1.73
CA LEU A 215 -13.84 5.04 -1.42
C LEU A 215 -13.46 5.37 0.03
N GLY A 216 -13.83 4.52 0.99
CA GLY A 216 -13.46 4.70 2.40
C GLY A 216 -11.94 4.67 2.59
N ASP A 217 -11.27 3.71 1.97
CA ASP A 217 -9.83 3.53 2.07
C ASP A 217 -9.07 4.67 1.33
N ALA A 218 -9.62 5.18 0.20
CA ALA A 218 -9.10 6.38 -0.46
C ALA A 218 -9.24 7.64 0.40
N ARG A 219 -10.35 7.83 1.12
CA ARG A 219 -10.53 8.94 2.09
C ARG A 219 -9.51 8.86 3.21
N ALA A 220 -9.37 7.69 3.84
CA ALA A 220 -8.38 7.47 4.90
C ALA A 220 -6.95 7.73 4.37
N THR A 221 -6.65 7.30 3.14
CA THR A 221 -5.36 7.53 2.50
C THR A 221 -5.13 9.02 2.22
N ALA A 222 -6.17 9.79 1.87
CA ALA A 222 -6.07 11.24 1.70
C ALA A 222 -5.75 11.95 3.02
N GLU A 223 -6.42 11.57 4.11
CA GLU A 223 -6.12 12.11 5.45
C GLU A 223 -4.68 11.76 5.88
N ILE A 224 -4.21 10.55 5.59
CA ILE A 224 -2.82 10.12 5.82
C ILE A 224 -1.85 10.96 4.98
N LEU A 225 -2.17 11.23 3.71
CA LEU A 225 -1.34 12.10 2.86
C LEU A 225 -1.19 13.49 3.48
N LEU A 226 -2.27 14.11 3.93
CA LEU A 226 -2.25 15.40 4.59
C LEU A 226 -1.39 15.37 5.87
N GLY A 227 -1.55 14.32 6.69
CA GLY A 227 -0.69 14.11 7.86
C GLY A 227 0.80 13.95 7.50
N PHE A 228 1.13 13.30 6.38
CA PHE A 228 2.52 13.24 5.89
C PHE A 228 3.00 14.59 5.38
N ILE A 229 2.19 15.36 4.67
CA ILE A 229 2.55 16.71 4.22
C ILE A 229 2.97 17.56 5.42
N ASP A 230 2.21 17.56 6.51
CA ASP A 230 2.53 18.31 7.72
C ASP A 230 3.80 17.78 8.42
N LEU A 231 3.91 16.46 8.56
CA LEU A 231 5.05 15.81 9.21
C LEU A 231 6.36 16.06 8.44
N LEU A 232 6.32 15.96 7.12
CA LEU A 232 7.48 16.07 6.25
C LEU A 232 7.87 17.54 6.02
N ALA A 233 6.91 18.47 5.98
CA ALA A 233 7.19 19.90 5.95
C ALA A 233 7.98 20.34 7.18
N ALA A 234 7.63 19.85 8.37
CA ALA A 234 8.39 20.09 9.59
C ALA A 234 9.83 19.53 9.54
N ALA A 235 10.11 18.61 8.61
CA ALA A 235 11.43 18.03 8.37
C ALA A 235 12.16 18.64 7.16
N GLY A 236 11.56 19.62 6.46
CA GLY A 236 12.15 20.36 5.35
C GLY A 236 11.71 19.90 3.95
N ALA A 237 10.78 18.93 3.84
CA ALA A 237 10.18 18.53 2.57
C ALA A 237 8.86 19.29 2.40
N THR A 238 8.86 20.36 1.60
CA THR A 238 7.75 21.30 1.51
C THR A 238 7.01 21.24 0.19
N ASP A 239 7.64 20.69 -0.84
CA ASP A 239 7.13 20.73 -2.20
C ASP A 239 6.61 19.35 -2.65
N VAL A 240 5.76 19.35 -3.68
CA VAL A 240 5.23 18.12 -4.30
C VAL A 240 6.38 17.22 -4.77
N GLU A 241 7.40 17.80 -5.36
CA GLU A 241 8.59 17.11 -5.87
C GLU A 241 9.37 16.41 -4.75
N ASP A 242 9.44 17.01 -3.57
CA ASP A 242 10.07 16.39 -2.39
C ASP A 242 9.37 15.09 -1.99
N LEU A 243 8.03 15.08 -2.00
CA LEU A 243 7.26 13.88 -1.65
C LEU A 243 7.46 12.77 -2.69
N ILE A 244 7.54 13.12 -3.98
CA ILE A 244 7.82 12.16 -5.06
C ILE A 244 9.21 11.56 -4.88
N VAL A 245 10.23 12.40 -4.66
CA VAL A 245 11.60 11.98 -4.42
C VAL A 245 11.70 11.08 -3.19
N LEU A 246 11.03 11.43 -2.09
CA LEU A 246 11.00 10.61 -0.88
C LEU A 246 10.30 9.27 -1.10
N THR A 247 9.26 9.22 -1.94
CA THR A 247 8.61 7.98 -2.35
C THR A 247 9.58 7.06 -3.08
N ASP A 248 10.33 7.58 -4.04
CA ASP A 248 11.28 6.81 -4.85
C ASP A 248 12.50 6.34 -4.04
N GLN A 249 12.91 7.10 -3.05
CA GLN A 249 14.05 6.78 -2.17
C GLN A 249 13.67 5.90 -0.98
N ALA A 250 12.38 5.71 -0.73
CA ALA A 250 11.95 4.84 0.35
C ALA A 250 12.58 3.45 0.18
N PRO A 251 13.01 2.80 1.27
CA PRO A 251 13.60 1.47 1.19
C PRO A 251 12.67 0.57 0.38
N ALA A 252 13.16 0.12 -0.79
CA ALA A 252 12.43 -0.83 -1.60
C ALA A 252 11.97 -1.95 -0.67
N ARG A 253 10.72 -2.40 -0.81
CA ARG A 253 10.18 -3.52 -0.05
C ARG A 253 11.27 -4.59 0.00
N ARG A 254 11.91 -4.78 1.14
CA ARG A 254 12.63 -6.04 1.37
C ARG A 254 11.60 -7.11 1.01
N PRO A 255 11.92 -8.17 0.26
CA PRO A 255 10.99 -9.26 0.05
C PRO A 255 10.45 -9.59 1.44
N SER A 256 9.20 -9.24 1.69
CA SER A 256 8.69 -9.27 3.05
C SER A 256 8.57 -10.73 3.40
N THR A 257 9.32 -11.13 4.39
CA THR A 257 8.91 -12.27 5.18
C THR A 257 7.43 -12.04 5.47
N PRO A 258 6.51 -12.90 4.98
CA PRO A 258 5.08 -12.66 5.17
C PRO A 258 4.76 -12.40 6.64
N ASP A 259 3.80 -11.54 6.93
CA ASP A 259 3.48 -11.11 8.31
C ASP A 259 3.25 -12.31 9.25
N PHE A 260 2.64 -13.40 8.73
CA PHE A 260 2.44 -14.63 9.51
C PHE A 260 3.73 -15.24 10.05
N VAL A 261 4.87 -15.01 9.39
CA VAL A 261 6.17 -15.53 9.88
C VAL A 261 6.58 -14.86 11.19
N ALA A 262 6.17 -13.60 11.40
CA ALA A 262 6.42 -12.91 12.67
C ALA A 262 5.63 -13.54 13.83
N ASP A 263 4.50 -14.18 13.53
CA ASP A 263 3.63 -14.84 14.51
C ASP A 263 4.04 -16.28 14.78
N LEU A 264 5.00 -16.86 14.01
CA LEU A 264 5.48 -18.20 14.22
C LEU A 264 6.31 -18.32 15.52
N PRO A 265 6.22 -19.46 16.21
CA PRO A 265 7.03 -19.73 17.40
C PRO A 265 8.54 -19.72 17.07
N THR A 266 9.34 -19.28 18.01
CA THR A 266 10.80 -19.43 17.98
C THR A 266 11.26 -20.80 18.49
N SER A 267 10.34 -21.66 18.95
CA SER A 267 10.58 -23.01 19.43
C SER A 267 10.75 -24.02 18.28
N PRO A 268 11.30 -25.19 18.56
CA PRO A 268 11.35 -26.29 17.62
C PRO A 268 9.96 -26.77 17.18
N GLY A 269 9.85 -27.20 15.91
CA GLY A 269 8.60 -27.71 15.36
C GLY A 269 8.73 -28.23 13.95
N VAL A 270 7.61 -28.73 13.43
CA VAL A 270 7.44 -29.20 12.04
C VAL A 270 6.53 -28.22 11.30
N TYR A 271 6.84 -27.95 10.04
CA TYR A 271 6.07 -27.08 9.15
C TYR A 271 5.81 -27.77 7.82
N HIS A 272 4.64 -27.46 7.23
CA HIS A 272 4.21 -27.97 5.92
C HIS A 272 3.94 -26.79 4.99
N PHE A 273 4.43 -26.89 3.75
CA PHE A 273 3.95 -26.05 2.65
C PHE A 273 2.89 -26.84 1.90
N ILE A 274 1.72 -26.23 1.74
CA ILE A 274 0.54 -26.84 1.13
C ILE A 274 0.11 -25.93 -0.03
N ASP A 275 -0.22 -26.51 -1.19
CA ASP A 275 -0.72 -25.74 -2.33
C ASP A 275 -2.20 -25.34 -2.17
N THR A 276 -2.74 -24.66 -3.18
CA THR A 276 -4.12 -24.20 -3.19
C THR A 276 -5.15 -25.35 -3.32
N ALA A 277 -4.72 -26.54 -3.76
CA ALA A 277 -5.53 -27.74 -3.84
C ALA A 277 -5.57 -28.51 -2.51
N GLY A 278 -4.68 -28.19 -1.57
CA GLY A 278 -4.55 -28.86 -0.28
C GLY A 278 -3.46 -29.93 -0.26
N ASP A 279 -2.71 -30.08 -1.35
CA ASP A 279 -1.62 -31.07 -1.45
C ASP A 279 -0.35 -30.57 -0.78
N THR A 280 0.31 -31.48 -0.05
CA THR A 280 1.57 -31.15 0.65
C THR A 280 2.73 -31.07 -0.33
N LEU A 281 3.26 -29.88 -0.55
CA LEU A 281 4.44 -29.63 -1.38
C LEU A 281 5.75 -29.96 -0.67
N TYR A 282 5.82 -29.70 0.62
CA TYR A 282 7.03 -29.89 1.42
C TYR A 282 6.71 -30.01 2.91
N VAL A 283 7.47 -30.88 3.59
CA VAL A 283 7.48 -31.02 5.05
C VAL A 283 8.89 -30.80 5.55
N GLY A 284 9.04 -30.00 6.58
CA GLY A 284 10.34 -29.74 7.21
C GLY A 284 10.24 -29.60 8.71
N SER A 285 11.38 -29.82 9.40
CA SER A 285 11.53 -29.55 10.82
C SER A 285 12.60 -28.49 11.07
N ALA A 286 12.46 -27.74 12.14
CA ALA A 286 13.43 -26.72 12.55
C ALA A 286 13.49 -26.56 14.06
N SER A 287 14.64 -26.13 14.56
CA SER A 287 14.83 -25.74 15.96
C SER A 287 14.19 -24.38 16.28
N SER A 288 13.92 -23.56 15.28
CA SER A 288 13.15 -22.31 15.36
C SER A 288 12.30 -22.20 14.11
N LEU A 289 10.98 -22.37 14.24
CA LEU A 289 10.05 -22.29 13.11
C LEU A 289 10.08 -20.91 12.44
N ARG A 290 10.08 -19.83 13.23
CA ARG A 290 10.14 -18.45 12.72
C ARG A 290 11.37 -18.20 11.85
N SER A 291 12.55 -18.56 12.36
CA SER A 291 13.81 -18.38 11.64
C SER A 291 13.86 -19.21 10.36
N ARG A 292 13.45 -20.47 10.45
CA ARG A 292 13.50 -21.40 9.31
C ARG A 292 12.50 -21.05 8.22
N VAL A 293 11.23 -20.81 8.57
CA VAL A 293 10.21 -20.45 7.61
C VAL A 293 10.54 -19.08 7.01
N GLY A 294 10.99 -18.11 7.82
CA GLY A 294 11.45 -16.81 7.33
C GLY A 294 12.58 -16.89 6.31
N SER A 295 13.47 -17.87 6.44
CA SER A 295 14.61 -18.05 5.52
C SER A 295 14.20 -18.37 4.08
N TYR A 296 13.01 -18.92 3.85
CA TYR A 296 12.50 -19.21 2.50
C TYR A 296 12.10 -17.93 1.75
N TYR A 297 11.80 -16.86 2.46
CA TYR A 297 11.38 -15.55 1.91
C TYR A 297 12.55 -14.55 1.81
N THR A 298 13.80 -14.97 2.03
CA THR A 298 14.97 -14.10 1.90
C THR A 298 15.53 -14.11 0.49
N LYS A 299 16.08 -12.97 0.02
CA LYS A 299 16.68 -12.85 -1.33
C LYS A 299 17.83 -13.82 -1.63
N GLY A 300 18.34 -14.54 -0.63
CA GLY A 300 19.44 -15.51 -0.77
C GLY A 300 19.01 -16.90 -1.22
N GLU A 301 17.71 -17.19 -1.25
CA GLU A 301 17.24 -18.52 -1.64
C GLU A 301 17.34 -18.72 -3.17
N LYS A 302 18.27 -19.55 -3.60
CA LYS A 302 18.57 -19.81 -5.01
C LYS A 302 18.03 -21.15 -5.52
N ARG A 303 17.43 -21.98 -4.67
CA ARG A 303 16.93 -23.30 -5.07
C ARG A 303 15.63 -23.18 -5.87
N PRO A 304 15.61 -23.62 -7.16
CA PRO A 304 14.42 -23.43 -8.02
C PRO A 304 13.16 -24.08 -7.48
N LYS A 305 13.30 -25.17 -6.72
CA LYS A 305 12.16 -25.87 -6.09
C LYS A 305 11.53 -25.03 -4.98
N VAL A 306 12.34 -24.30 -4.21
CA VAL A 306 11.88 -23.42 -3.14
C VAL A 306 11.23 -22.16 -3.71
N GLN A 307 11.82 -21.56 -4.77
CA GLN A 307 11.28 -20.40 -5.44
C GLN A 307 9.89 -20.63 -6.07
N ARG A 308 9.55 -21.90 -6.37
CA ARG A 308 8.20 -22.28 -6.85
C ARG A 308 7.23 -22.59 -5.72
N MET A 309 7.70 -22.63 -4.50
CA MET A 309 6.96 -23.04 -3.30
C MET A 309 6.54 -21.83 -2.45
N VAL A 310 7.19 -20.67 -2.65
CA VAL A 310 7.00 -19.38 -2.00
C VAL A 310 6.91 -18.28 -3.05
#